data_5a25af43b98a98a52ee3079c4baaf5f0
#
_entry.id   5a25af43b98a98a52ee3079c4baaf5f0
#
_cell.length_a   1.000
_cell.length_b   1.000
_cell.length_c   1.000
_cell.angle_alpha   90.00
_cell.angle_beta   90.00
_cell.angle_gamma   90.00
#
_symmetry.space_group_name_H-M   'P 1'
#
loop_
_entity.id
_entity.type
_entity.pdbx_description
1 polymer ?
#
loop_
_entity_poly.entity_id
_entity_poly.type
_entity_poly.pdbx_seq_one_letter_code
_entity_poly.pdbx_strand_id
1 'polypeptide(L)'
;MPLLTWYQLLFVGTSITVAMGLLGRETRRTVVDNYELLLICLIAIAAVGGYLTYTGHVASGTDTTTRQVSSWQSSGSFSHNATVRNGTSAFPEGEVLEDQPVYLQKVAPVLDGAFTYTYSASNESDLTASADVFVQYRSVESTQNGELVYWEVKRPLTQGTVQSLAVGERLTVPFSLNVSRAAETVRRIDSEHGQTSGRLEMAVVSQVALSGPRNGQPVDTTRTYRLPIIPSQSSYRVENTGPVTNSGDRTVEAQVEKAYGPIWTLGGPVLLLGSFSAAAALVYGRTTNYLTLTDAERRWLAYKSTREEFDEWITVGRADPVDDDVWTTTVDSLVGLVDVAIDTDERIIESDTDSDFIVYTGDRLFRYEPPPEPETGSTVGNSDAETSD
;
A
#
# COMPACT_ATOMS: atom_id res chain seq x y z
N MET A 1 19.75 33.39 -10.50
CA MET A 1 18.47 33.09 -11.16
C MET A 1 17.29 33.83 -10.48
N PRO A 2 17.13 35.15 -10.62
CA PRO A 2 15.97 35.84 -10.03
C PRO A 2 14.99 36.45 -11.04
N LEU A 3 15.08 36.17 -12.34
CA LEU A 3 14.19 36.76 -13.36
C LEU A 3 12.94 35.95 -13.69
N LEU A 4 12.87 34.67 -13.30
CA LEU A 4 11.69 33.82 -13.55
C LEU A 4 10.55 34.02 -12.52
N THR A 5 10.84 34.56 -11.35
CA THR A 5 9.85 34.75 -10.27
C THR A 5 8.91 35.94 -10.52
N TRP A 6 9.37 37.00 -11.20
CA TRP A 6 8.55 38.19 -11.48
C TRP A 6 7.50 37.94 -12.58
N TYR A 7 7.83 37.16 -13.60
CA TYR A 7 6.87 36.81 -14.68
C TYR A 7 5.77 35.89 -14.20
N GLN A 8 6.04 34.96 -13.27
CA GLN A 8 5.01 34.08 -12.70
C GLN A 8 4.08 34.85 -11.76
N LEU A 9 4.54 35.80 -11.00
CA LEU A 9 3.73 36.67 -10.14
C LEU A 9 2.81 37.58 -10.96
N LEU A 10 3.28 38.09 -12.09
CA LEU A 10 2.48 38.91 -13.02
C LEU A 10 1.36 38.06 -13.71
N PHE A 11 1.67 36.83 -14.08
CA PHE A 11 0.70 35.93 -14.72
C PHE A 11 -0.40 35.44 -13.76
N VAL A 12 -0.05 35.21 -12.51
CA VAL A 12 -1.02 34.87 -11.45
C VAL A 12 -1.90 36.10 -11.13
N GLY A 13 -1.33 37.29 -11.07
CA GLY A 13 -2.07 38.52 -10.84
C GLY A 13 -3.11 38.83 -11.94
N THR A 14 -2.74 38.66 -13.21
CA THR A 14 -3.68 38.87 -14.34
C THR A 14 -4.75 37.84 -14.43
N SER A 15 -4.48 36.57 -14.09
CA SER A 15 -5.51 35.51 -14.05
C SER A 15 -6.50 35.72 -12.91
N ILE A 16 -6.06 36.26 -11.78
CA ILE A 16 -6.92 36.53 -10.61
C ILE A 16 -7.85 37.73 -10.90
N THR A 17 -7.36 38.79 -11.57
CA THR A 17 -8.18 39.95 -11.96
C THR A 17 -9.25 39.58 -12.98
N VAL A 18 -8.93 38.73 -13.94
CA VAL A 18 -9.92 38.21 -14.92
C VAL A 18 -10.97 37.32 -14.24
N ALA A 19 -10.56 36.44 -13.33
CA ALA A 19 -11.50 35.60 -12.59
C ALA A 19 -12.42 36.43 -11.66
N MET A 20 -11.92 37.48 -11.05
CA MET A 20 -12.72 38.40 -10.21
C MET A 20 -13.68 39.25 -11.02
N GLY A 21 -13.35 39.63 -12.24
CA GLY A 21 -14.26 40.36 -13.15
C GLY A 21 -15.40 39.53 -13.67
N LEU A 22 -15.31 38.20 -13.61
CA LEU A 22 -16.35 37.25 -13.99
C LEU A 22 -17.31 36.90 -12.84
N LEU A 23 -17.02 37.34 -11.60
CA LEU A 23 -17.88 37.10 -10.46
C LEU A 23 -19.19 37.88 -10.61
N GLY A 24 -20.32 37.18 -10.68
CA GLY A 24 -21.66 37.79 -10.70
C GLY A 24 -21.89 38.67 -9.47
N ARG A 25 -22.78 39.66 -9.60
CA ARG A 25 -23.13 40.63 -8.54
C ARG A 25 -23.50 39.95 -7.22
N GLU A 26 -24.29 38.86 -7.28
CA GLU A 26 -24.70 38.08 -6.11
C GLU A 26 -23.51 37.39 -5.40
N THR A 27 -22.58 36.85 -6.18
CA THR A 27 -21.36 36.24 -5.63
C THR A 27 -20.45 37.27 -4.96
N ARG A 28 -20.35 38.48 -5.55
CA ARG A 28 -19.59 39.58 -4.93
C ARG A 28 -20.20 40.03 -3.60
N ARG A 29 -21.54 40.12 -3.52
CA ARG A 29 -22.25 40.41 -2.25
C ARG A 29 -21.92 39.35 -1.18
N THR A 30 -22.07 38.08 -1.52
CA THR A 30 -21.80 36.97 -0.58
C THR A 30 -20.36 36.97 -0.10
N VAL A 31 -19.38 37.25 -0.97
CA VAL A 31 -17.95 37.34 -0.63
C VAL A 31 -17.68 38.54 0.29
N VAL A 32 -18.31 39.70 0.04
CA VAL A 32 -18.14 40.88 0.90
C VAL A 32 -18.76 40.67 2.28
N ASP A 33 -19.96 40.13 2.33
CA ASP A 33 -20.69 39.91 3.57
C ASP A 33 -19.99 38.85 4.47
N ASN A 34 -19.31 37.88 3.86
CA ASN A 34 -18.62 36.79 4.58
C ASN A 34 -17.08 36.90 4.52
N TYR A 35 -16.54 38.08 4.21
CA TYR A 35 -15.10 38.28 3.99
C TYR A 35 -14.22 37.74 5.12
N GLU A 36 -14.55 38.04 6.37
CA GLU A 36 -13.75 37.64 7.53
C GLU A 36 -13.76 36.12 7.71
N LEU A 37 -14.94 35.50 7.54
CA LEU A 37 -15.09 34.06 7.65
C LEU A 37 -14.33 33.33 6.55
N LEU A 38 -14.42 33.81 5.28
CA LEU A 38 -13.68 33.26 4.17
C LEU A 38 -12.15 33.36 4.38
N LEU A 39 -11.67 34.47 4.88
CA LEU A 39 -10.25 34.67 5.18
C LEU A 39 -9.77 33.71 6.27
N ILE A 40 -10.54 33.55 7.35
CA ILE A 40 -10.25 32.60 8.44
C ILE A 40 -10.20 31.17 7.89
N CYS A 41 -11.17 30.78 7.06
CA CYS A 41 -11.20 29.46 6.45
C CYS A 41 -9.97 29.23 5.56
N LEU A 42 -9.57 30.20 4.75
CA LEU A 42 -8.40 30.09 3.90
C LEU A 42 -7.09 29.98 4.70
N ILE A 43 -6.98 30.71 5.81
CA ILE A 43 -5.84 30.60 6.74
C ILE A 43 -5.80 29.21 7.38
N ALA A 44 -6.94 28.67 7.81
CA ALA A 44 -7.02 27.33 8.36
C ALA A 44 -6.61 26.27 7.34
N ILE A 45 -7.07 26.38 6.08
CA ILE A 45 -6.69 25.47 4.99
C ILE A 45 -5.19 25.59 4.70
N ALA A 46 -4.63 26.82 4.71
CA ALA A 46 -3.19 27.06 4.54
C ALA A 46 -2.37 26.40 5.66
N ALA A 47 -2.84 26.46 6.91
CA ALA A 47 -2.19 25.81 8.04
C ALA A 47 -2.17 24.27 7.90
N VAL A 48 -3.28 23.69 7.47
CA VAL A 48 -3.36 22.24 7.18
C VAL A 48 -2.43 21.89 6.02
N GLY A 49 -2.46 22.63 4.91
CA GLY A 49 -1.58 22.43 3.75
C GLY A 49 -0.10 22.57 4.13
N GLY A 50 0.25 23.53 4.99
CA GLY A 50 1.59 23.71 5.53
C GLY A 50 2.04 22.54 6.40
N TYR A 51 1.18 22.06 7.28
CA TYR A 51 1.45 20.86 8.10
C TYR A 51 1.70 19.61 7.25
N LEU A 52 0.85 19.36 6.26
CA LEU A 52 1.01 18.23 5.34
C LEU A 52 2.31 18.33 4.53
N THR A 53 2.65 19.53 4.05
CA THR A 53 3.88 19.79 3.31
C THR A 53 5.11 19.58 4.20
N TYR A 54 5.08 20.10 5.41
CA TYR A 54 6.19 19.97 6.38
C TYR A 54 6.44 18.51 6.74
N THR A 55 5.39 17.75 7.10
CA THR A 55 5.52 16.34 7.47
C THR A 55 5.91 15.47 6.29
N GLY A 56 5.43 15.77 5.08
CA GLY A 56 5.71 14.99 3.89
C GLY A 56 7.10 15.23 3.26
N HIS A 57 7.70 16.43 3.46
CA HIS A 57 8.93 16.82 2.77
C HIS A 57 10.09 17.23 3.71
N VAL A 58 9.82 17.68 4.92
CA VAL A 58 10.85 18.18 5.83
C VAL A 58 11.06 17.26 7.02
N ALA A 59 9.98 16.82 7.65
CA ALA A 59 10.03 15.93 8.81
C ALA A 59 9.56 14.51 8.41
N SER A 60 10.17 13.97 7.34
CA SER A 60 9.91 12.58 6.94
C SER A 60 10.32 11.65 8.08
N GLY A 61 9.35 10.95 8.65
CA GLY A 61 9.61 9.91 9.65
C GLY A 61 10.38 8.75 9.02
N THR A 62 11.02 7.93 9.86
CA THR A 62 11.63 6.67 9.43
C THR A 62 10.71 5.52 9.79
N ASP A 63 10.48 4.62 8.86
CA ASP A 63 9.84 3.33 9.10
C ASP A 63 10.92 2.24 9.20
N THR A 64 10.72 1.30 10.12
CA THR A 64 11.58 0.12 10.21
C THR A 64 11.05 -0.95 9.28
N THR A 65 11.83 -1.31 8.26
CA THR A 65 11.52 -2.44 7.38
C THR A 65 12.54 -3.55 7.58
N THR A 66 12.08 -4.78 7.48
CA THR A 66 12.95 -5.96 7.56
C THR A 66 13.46 -6.27 6.16
N ARG A 67 14.79 -6.17 5.98
CA ARG A 67 15.45 -6.52 4.72
C ARG A 67 16.22 -7.82 4.89
N GLN A 68 15.95 -8.80 4.04
CA GLN A 68 16.74 -10.01 3.93
C GLN A 68 18.10 -9.64 3.33
N VAL A 69 19.16 -9.91 4.08
CA VAL A 69 20.54 -9.61 3.67
C VAL A 69 21.29 -10.83 3.21
N SER A 70 20.91 -12.01 3.66
CA SER A 70 21.50 -13.26 3.21
C SER A 70 20.56 -14.44 3.43
N SER A 71 20.72 -15.47 2.58
CA SER A 71 20.03 -16.74 2.69
C SER A 71 21.02 -17.88 2.46
N TRP A 72 20.71 -19.05 2.95
CA TRP A 72 21.44 -20.27 2.67
C TRP A 72 20.48 -21.46 2.63
N GLN A 73 20.86 -22.47 1.87
CA GLN A 73 20.15 -23.73 1.76
C GLN A 73 21.14 -24.86 1.66
N SER A 74 20.86 -25.97 2.33
CA SER A 74 21.59 -27.21 2.20
C SER A 74 20.66 -28.38 2.04
N SER A 75 21.08 -29.37 1.27
CA SER A 75 20.29 -30.57 1.03
C SER A 75 21.18 -31.82 1.09
N GLY A 76 20.73 -32.83 1.79
CA GLY A 76 21.37 -34.14 1.82
C GLY A 76 20.40 -35.21 1.29
N SER A 77 20.91 -36.08 0.43
CA SER A 77 20.13 -37.18 -0.17
C SER A 77 20.97 -38.45 -0.31
N PHE A 78 20.29 -39.57 -0.26
CA PHE A 78 20.84 -40.86 -0.58
C PHE A 78 20.36 -41.35 -1.93
N SER A 79 21.24 -41.96 -2.72
CA SER A 79 20.92 -42.84 -3.82
C SER A 79 21.40 -44.26 -3.48
N HIS A 80 20.71 -45.27 -3.97
CA HIS A 80 21.09 -46.66 -3.69
C HIS A 80 20.78 -47.57 -4.86
N ASN A 81 21.59 -48.63 -4.96
CA ASN A 81 21.41 -49.70 -5.92
C ASN A 81 21.88 -51.03 -5.34
N ALA A 82 21.55 -52.11 -5.98
CA ALA A 82 22.07 -53.42 -5.60
C ALA A 82 22.31 -54.27 -6.87
N THR A 83 23.54 -54.78 -6.99
CA THR A 83 23.88 -55.65 -8.11
C THR A 83 23.45 -57.08 -7.82
N VAL A 84 22.81 -57.71 -8.77
CA VAL A 84 22.42 -59.12 -8.74
C VAL A 84 23.70 -59.98 -8.73
N ARG A 85 23.92 -60.65 -7.59
CA ARG A 85 25.08 -61.54 -7.42
C ARG A 85 24.76 -63.01 -7.67
N ASN A 86 23.54 -63.40 -7.41
CA ASN A 86 23.03 -64.75 -7.67
C ASN A 86 21.89 -64.62 -8.67
N GLY A 87 22.18 -64.92 -9.91
CA GLY A 87 21.18 -64.84 -10.98
C GLY A 87 20.02 -65.85 -10.77
N THR A 88 18.82 -65.43 -11.20
CA THR A 88 17.62 -66.24 -11.21
C THR A 88 16.94 -66.12 -12.56
N SER A 89 15.87 -66.89 -12.78
CA SER A 89 15.07 -66.77 -14.00
C SER A 89 14.44 -65.38 -14.17
N ALA A 90 14.29 -64.63 -13.08
CA ALA A 90 13.64 -63.31 -13.09
C ALA A 90 14.70 -62.15 -13.10
N PHE A 91 15.89 -62.38 -12.59
CA PHE A 91 16.96 -61.40 -12.46
C PHE A 91 18.28 -62.00 -12.96
N PRO A 92 18.81 -61.56 -14.10
CA PRO A 92 20.10 -62.00 -14.62
C PRO A 92 21.24 -61.58 -13.69
N GLU A 93 22.26 -62.43 -13.59
CA GLU A 93 23.47 -62.08 -12.84
C GLU A 93 24.16 -60.86 -13.46
N GLY A 94 24.57 -59.91 -12.62
CA GLY A 94 25.21 -58.64 -13.02
C GLY A 94 24.25 -57.51 -13.29
N GLU A 95 22.94 -57.76 -13.29
CA GLU A 95 21.93 -56.70 -13.42
C GLU A 95 22.03 -55.73 -12.20
N VAL A 96 21.94 -54.45 -12.45
CA VAL A 96 21.93 -53.38 -11.40
C VAL A 96 20.47 -52.94 -11.19
N LEU A 97 19.99 -53.16 -9.99
CA LEU A 97 18.66 -52.74 -9.54
C LEU A 97 18.81 -51.36 -8.86
N GLU A 98 18.39 -50.28 -9.53
CA GLU A 98 18.52 -48.92 -9.06
C GLU A 98 17.27 -48.48 -8.27
N ASP A 99 17.48 -47.79 -7.14
CA ASP A 99 16.47 -47.13 -6.29
C ASP A 99 15.20 -47.97 -6.04
N GLN A 100 15.36 -49.32 -5.90
CA GLN A 100 14.20 -50.19 -5.61
C GLN A 100 13.82 -50.10 -4.15
N PRO A 101 12.53 -50.05 -3.82
CA PRO A 101 12.05 -49.99 -2.44
C PRO A 101 12.31 -51.32 -1.70
N VAL A 102 12.47 -52.46 -2.43
CA VAL A 102 12.69 -53.78 -1.88
C VAL A 102 13.69 -54.54 -2.74
N TYR A 103 14.66 -55.21 -2.06
CA TYR A 103 15.63 -56.09 -2.66
C TYR A 103 15.55 -57.49 -2.05
N LEU A 104 15.88 -58.50 -2.85
CA LEU A 104 15.93 -59.91 -2.38
C LEU A 104 17.32 -60.22 -1.82
N GLN A 105 17.42 -60.62 -0.54
CA GLN A 105 18.69 -60.85 0.13
C GLN A 105 19.55 -61.95 -0.53
N LYS A 106 18.94 -63.02 -1.08
CA LYS A 106 19.64 -64.09 -1.77
C LYS A 106 20.16 -63.67 -3.15
N VAL A 107 19.50 -62.74 -3.79
CA VAL A 107 19.77 -62.28 -5.16
C VAL A 107 20.78 -61.13 -5.14
N ALA A 108 20.52 -60.11 -4.33
CA ALA A 108 21.32 -58.90 -4.20
C ALA A 108 21.61 -58.60 -2.71
N PRO A 109 22.58 -59.28 -2.08
CA PRO A 109 22.82 -59.17 -0.62
C PRO A 109 23.56 -57.86 -0.24
N VAL A 110 24.14 -57.15 -1.20
CA VAL A 110 24.92 -55.93 -0.96
C VAL A 110 24.14 -54.74 -1.50
N LEU A 111 23.95 -53.76 -0.64
CA LEU A 111 23.40 -52.44 -0.98
C LEU A 111 24.57 -51.50 -1.19
N ASP A 112 24.75 -51.05 -2.42
CA ASP A 112 25.67 -49.99 -2.80
C ASP A 112 24.91 -48.67 -2.90
N GLY A 113 25.56 -47.54 -2.62
CA GLY A 113 24.90 -46.25 -2.74
C GLY A 113 25.85 -45.09 -2.54
N ALA A 114 25.32 -43.91 -2.57
CA ALA A 114 26.07 -42.69 -2.30
C ALA A 114 25.22 -41.70 -1.48
N PHE A 115 25.85 -41.06 -0.55
CA PHE A 115 25.30 -39.86 0.10
C PHE A 115 25.80 -38.64 -0.62
N THR A 116 24.88 -37.75 -1.05
CA THR A 116 25.20 -36.50 -1.72
C THR A 116 24.69 -35.32 -0.90
N TYR A 117 25.64 -34.42 -0.58
CA TYR A 117 25.33 -33.19 0.11
C TYR A 117 25.59 -32.00 -0.80
N THR A 118 24.62 -31.09 -0.89
CA THR A 118 24.71 -29.84 -1.66
C THR A 118 24.48 -28.64 -0.75
N TYR A 119 25.18 -27.55 -1.08
CA TYR A 119 25.08 -26.30 -0.34
C TYR A 119 24.97 -25.12 -1.28
N SER A 120 24.15 -24.13 -0.92
CA SER A 120 24.04 -22.84 -1.61
C SER A 120 23.87 -21.72 -0.61
N ALA A 121 24.44 -20.55 -0.92
CA ALA A 121 24.27 -19.33 -0.14
C ALA A 121 24.22 -18.12 -1.07
N SER A 122 23.61 -17.02 -0.61
CA SER A 122 23.47 -15.78 -1.39
C SER A 122 24.79 -15.01 -1.54
N ASN A 123 25.74 -15.20 -0.60
CA ASN A 123 27.06 -14.58 -0.63
C ASN A 123 28.13 -15.67 -0.65
N GLU A 124 29.34 -15.29 -1.03
CA GLU A 124 30.50 -16.20 -1.00
C GLU A 124 30.64 -16.86 0.37
N SER A 125 30.84 -18.17 0.36
CA SER A 125 31.09 -18.98 1.53
C SER A 125 32.24 -19.95 1.21
N ASP A 126 33.19 -20.01 2.09
CA ASP A 126 34.31 -20.97 2.02
C ASP A 126 34.16 -21.96 3.17
N LEU A 127 33.30 -22.95 2.94
CA LEU A 127 32.96 -23.95 3.96
C LEU A 127 33.72 -25.23 3.72
N THR A 128 34.31 -25.76 4.79
CA THR A 128 34.76 -27.14 4.83
C THR A 128 33.56 -28.02 5.19
N ALA A 129 33.27 -29.00 4.38
CA ALA A 129 32.27 -30.02 4.63
C ALA A 129 32.92 -31.40 4.75
N SER A 130 32.65 -32.09 5.85
CA SER A 130 33.01 -33.49 6.02
C SER A 130 31.76 -34.32 6.27
N ALA A 131 31.70 -35.50 5.67
CA ALA A 131 30.61 -36.43 5.87
C ALA A 131 31.15 -37.80 6.30
N ASP A 132 30.78 -38.20 7.49
CA ASP A 132 31.05 -39.53 8.00
C ASP A 132 29.84 -40.43 7.76
N VAL A 133 30.01 -41.46 6.95
CA VAL A 133 28.96 -42.44 6.67
C VAL A 133 29.20 -43.72 7.44
N PHE A 134 28.26 -44.13 8.24
CA PHE A 134 28.30 -45.31 9.07
C PHE A 134 26.97 -46.06 9.06
N VAL A 135 27.02 -47.34 9.35
CA VAL A 135 25.80 -48.09 9.67
C VAL A 135 25.55 -48.02 11.18
N GLN A 136 24.31 -47.65 11.51
CA GLN A 136 23.81 -47.57 12.89
C GLN A 136 22.86 -48.74 13.15
N TYR A 137 23.16 -49.46 14.21
CA TYR A 137 22.28 -50.52 14.76
C TYR A 137 21.78 -50.06 16.10
N ARG A 138 20.49 -50.18 16.36
CA ARG A 138 19.87 -49.84 17.64
C ARG A 138 18.67 -50.67 17.98
N SER A 139 18.39 -50.86 19.26
CA SER A 139 17.13 -51.34 19.78
C SER A 139 16.37 -50.19 20.43
N VAL A 140 15.15 -49.93 19.97
CA VAL A 140 14.38 -48.76 20.36
C VAL A 140 12.94 -49.16 20.72
N GLU A 141 12.38 -48.46 21.68
CA GLU A 141 10.96 -48.59 22.04
C GLU A 141 10.33 -47.19 22.01
N SER A 142 9.20 -47.09 21.33
CA SER A 142 8.40 -45.85 21.30
C SER A 142 7.64 -45.70 22.59
N THR A 143 7.84 -44.60 23.31
CA THR A 143 7.16 -44.26 24.55
C THR A 143 6.31 -43.01 24.35
N GLN A 144 5.40 -42.69 25.29
CA GLN A 144 4.60 -41.46 25.25
C GLN A 144 5.44 -40.18 25.28
N ASN A 145 6.66 -40.23 25.83
CA ASN A 145 7.54 -39.09 26.00
C ASN A 145 8.71 -39.07 25.01
N GLY A 146 8.67 -39.90 23.96
CA GLY A 146 9.72 -40.01 22.96
C GLY A 146 10.20 -41.45 22.73
N GLU A 147 11.43 -41.62 22.30
CA GLU A 147 12.04 -42.90 21.95
C GLU A 147 13.02 -43.33 23.06
N LEU A 148 12.85 -44.53 23.61
CA LEU A 148 13.78 -45.16 24.54
C LEU A 148 14.74 -46.04 23.73
N VAL A 149 16.04 -45.74 23.85
CA VAL A 149 17.12 -46.53 23.21
C VAL A 149 17.72 -47.47 24.21
N TYR A 150 17.60 -48.76 24.01
CA TYR A 150 18.16 -49.80 24.86
C TYR A 150 19.68 -49.95 24.60
N TRP A 151 20.07 -49.98 23.32
CA TRP A 151 21.46 -49.99 22.90
C TRP A 151 21.62 -49.43 21.50
N GLU A 152 22.79 -48.85 21.22
CA GLU A 152 23.18 -48.28 19.93
C GLU A 152 24.63 -48.65 19.62
N VAL A 153 24.88 -49.09 18.38
CA VAL A 153 26.20 -49.40 17.88
C VAL A 153 26.40 -48.75 16.51
N LYS A 154 27.48 -48.01 16.34
CA LYS A 154 27.86 -47.38 15.07
C LYS A 154 29.09 -48.12 14.50
N ARG A 155 29.04 -48.43 13.22
CA ARG A 155 30.16 -48.99 12.48
C ARG A 155 30.46 -48.13 11.26
N PRO A 156 31.68 -47.58 11.15
CA PRO A 156 32.05 -46.73 10.02
C PRO A 156 32.04 -47.53 8.72
N LEU A 157 31.54 -46.91 7.66
CA LEU A 157 31.55 -47.44 6.29
C LEU A 157 32.59 -46.67 5.47
N THR A 158 32.45 -45.34 5.42
CA THR A 158 33.32 -44.48 4.62
C THR A 158 33.23 -43.02 5.12
N GLN A 159 34.16 -42.20 4.68
CA GLN A 159 34.15 -40.78 4.95
C GLN A 159 34.55 -40.00 3.70
N GLY A 160 34.10 -38.74 3.59
CA GLY A 160 34.52 -37.82 2.55
C GLY A 160 34.63 -36.40 3.08
N THR A 161 35.57 -35.64 2.54
CA THR A 161 35.79 -34.25 2.94
C THR A 161 36.01 -33.38 1.70
N VAL A 162 35.39 -32.18 1.66
CA VAL A 162 35.67 -31.12 0.71
C VAL A 162 36.06 -29.89 1.52
N GLN A 163 37.27 -29.36 1.26
CA GLN A 163 37.86 -28.27 2.06
C GLN A 163 37.30 -26.89 1.70
N SER A 164 36.80 -26.72 0.47
CA SER A 164 36.19 -25.48 0.01
C SER A 164 34.97 -25.87 -0.81
N LEU A 165 33.81 -25.94 -0.14
CA LEU A 165 32.54 -26.25 -0.77
C LEU A 165 31.99 -24.96 -1.39
N ALA A 166 32.27 -24.77 -2.67
CA ALA A 166 31.72 -23.62 -3.41
C ALA A 166 30.23 -23.73 -3.59
N VAL A 167 29.56 -22.60 -3.84
CA VAL A 167 28.10 -22.55 -4.10
C VAL A 167 27.76 -23.43 -5.33
N GLY A 168 26.88 -24.40 -5.11
CA GLY A 168 26.48 -25.37 -6.15
C GLY A 168 27.37 -26.60 -6.28
N GLU A 169 28.49 -26.68 -5.55
CA GLU A 169 29.34 -27.86 -5.46
C GLU A 169 28.68 -28.95 -4.62
N ARG A 170 29.07 -30.20 -4.85
CA ARG A 170 28.50 -31.38 -4.20
C ARG A 170 29.60 -32.19 -3.50
N LEU A 171 29.34 -32.58 -2.25
CA LEU A 171 30.09 -33.60 -1.56
C LEU A 171 29.37 -34.95 -1.78
N THR A 172 29.99 -35.87 -2.50
CA THR A 172 29.43 -37.20 -2.73
C THR A 172 30.32 -38.26 -2.07
N VAL A 173 29.73 -39.08 -1.18
CA VAL A 173 30.41 -40.10 -0.41
C VAL A 173 29.76 -41.45 -0.72
N PRO A 174 30.42 -42.34 -1.49
CA PRO A 174 29.92 -43.66 -1.79
C PRO A 174 30.02 -44.57 -0.57
N PHE A 175 29.10 -45.51 -0.45
CA PHE A 175 29.12 -46.56 0.57
C PHE A 175 28.68 -47.90 0.01
N SER A 176 29.08 -48.99 0.72
CA SER A 176 28.66 -50.34 0.41
C SER A 176 28.36 -51.09 1.71
N LEU A 177 27.21 -51.75 1.78
CA LEU A 177 26.75 -52.46 2.97
C LEU A 177 26.24 -53.86 2.60
N ASN A 178 26.87 -54.88 3.13
CA ASN A 178 26.32 -56.24 3.05
C ASN A 178 25.19 -56.37 4.06
N VAL A 179 23.94 -56.25 3.57
CA VAL A 179 22.72 -56.19 4.40
C VAL A 179 22.48 -57.49 5.12
N SER A 180 22.78 -58.63 4.50
CA SER A 180 22.63 -59.94 5.16
C SER A 180 23.52 -60.09 6.39
N ARG A 181 24.82 -59.74 6.26
CA ARG A 181 25.77 -59.74 7.37
C ARG A 181 25.40 -58.69 8.43
N ALA A 182 24.96 -57.54 8.02
CA ALA A 182 24.48 -56.51 8.94
C ALA A 182 23.28 -56.97 9.77
N ALA A 183 22.29 -57.59 9.15
CA ALA A 183 21.11 -58.16 9.84
C ALA A 183 21.51 -59.27 10.85
N GLU A 184 22.47 -60.11 10.52
CA GLU A 184 23.02 -61.14 11.45
C GLU A 184 23.72 -60.44 12.63
N THR A 185 24.47 -59.38 12.36
CA THR A 185 25.17 -58.59 13.40
C THR A 185 24.18 -57.97 14.39
N VAL A 186 23.12 -57.34 13.92
CA VAL A 186 22.05 -56.75 14.77
C VAL A 186 21.47 -57.83 15.71
N ARG A 187 21.08 -58.95 15.15
CA ARG A 187 20.49 -60.07 15.94
C ARG A 187 21.50 -60.63 16.97
N ARG A 188 22.76 -60.75 16.61
CA ARG A 188 23.82 -61.20 17.55
C ARG A 188 24.00 -60.20 18.69
N ILE A 189 24.12 -58.91 18.41
CA ILE A 189 24.23 -57.85 19.43
C ILE A 189 23.02 -57.91 20.37
N ASP A 190 21.79 -58.01 19.84
CA ASP A 190 20.59 -58.08 20.66
C ASP A 190 20.58 -59.32 21.56
N SER A 191 21.05 -60.48 21.05
CA SER A 191 21.15 -61.71 21.86
C SER A 191 22.20 -61.60 22.96
N GLU A 192 23.32 -60.89 22.73
CA GLU A 192 24.33 -60.58 23.73
C GLU A 192 23.80 -59.70 24.88
N HIS A 193 22.79 -58.88 24.61
CA HIS A 193 22.11 -58.03 25.58
C HIS A 193 20.80 -58.64 26.16
N GLY A 194 20.56 -59.94 25.95
CA GLY A 194 19.46 -60.66 26.53
C GLY A 194 18.12 -60.50 25.78
N GLN A 195 18.16 -60.14 24.50
CA GLN A 195 16.98 -59.92 23.66
C GLN A 195 16.05 -58.85 24.23
N THR A 196 16.40 -57.59 23.98
CA THR A 196 15.63 -56.44 24.45
C THR A 196 14.23 -56.41 23.88
N SER A 197 13.28 -55.84 24.60
CA SER A 197 11.87 -55.70 24.11
C SER A 197 11.70 -54.65 23.01
N GLY A 198 12.79 -53.94 22.69
CA GLY A 198 12.78 -52.88 21.67
C GLY A 198 12.73 -53.43 20.24
N ARG A 199 12.26 -52.60 19.32
CA ARG A 199 12.34 -52.86 17.89
C ARG A 199 13.78 -52.70 17.40
N LEU A 200 14.31 -53.68 16.73
CA LEU A 200 15.62 -53.62 16.12
C LEU A 200 15.59 -52.75 14.87
N GLU A 201 16.45 -51.73 14.83
CA GLU A 201 16.58 -50.84 13.70
C GLU A 201 17.98 -50.87 13.13
N MET A 202 18.04 -50.74 11.81
CA MET A 202 19.27 -50.59 11.06
C MET A 202 19.12 -49.44 10.08
N ALA A 203 20.10 -48.53 10.02
CA ALA A 203 20.14 -47.44 9.05
C ALA A 203 21.53 -47.13 8.58
N VAL A 204 21.70 -46.73 7.33
CA VAL A 204 22.91 -46.00 6.91
C VAL A 204 22.68 -44.54 7.31
N VAL A 205 23.67 -43.98 8.03
CA VAL A 205 23.62 -42.64 8.58
C VAL A 205 24.80 -41.85 8.03
N SER A 206 24.53 -40.66 7.52
CA SER A 206 25.55 -39.67 7.18
C SER A 206 25.52 -38.53 8.18
N GLN A 207 26.62 -38.28 8.84
CA GLN A 207 26.82 -37.15 9.73
C GLN A 207 27.67 -36.11 9.01
N VAL A 208 27.09 -34.98 8.64
CA VAL A 208 27.77 -33.90 7.91
C VAL A 208 28.15 -32.81 8.88
N ALA A 209 29.46 -32.58 9.04
CA ALA A 209 29.99 -31.44 9.76
C ALA A 209 30.37 -30.33 8.79
N LEU A 210 29.90 -29.11 9.07
CA LEU A 210 30.19 -27.90 8.30
C LEU A 210 30.91 -26.91 9.18
N SER A 211 32.09 -26.45 8.73
CA SER A 211 32.86 -25.43 9.42
C SER A 211 33.40 -24.38 8.45
N GLY A 212 33.46 -23.12 8.88
CA GLY A 212 33.97 -22.01 8.08
C GLY A 212 33.04 -20.80 8.05
N PRO A 213 33.38 -19.79 7.25
CA PRO A 213 32.53 -18.59 7.09
C PRO A 213 31.36 -18.86 6.18
N ARG A 214 30.16 -18.54 6.66
CA ARG A 214 28.89 -18.54 5.91
C ARG A 214 28.28 -17.13 5.92
N ASN A 215 28.16 -16.50 4.76
CA ASN A 215 27.69 -15.12 4.67
C ASN A 215 28.46 -14.18 5.62
N GLY A 216 29.79 -14.37 5.74
CA GLY A 216 30.65 -13.56 6.58
C GLY A 216 30.63 -13.89 8.09
N GLN A 217 29.93 -14.98 8.52
CA GLN A 217 29.86 -15.40 9.90
C GLN A 217 30.42 -16.82 10.09
N PRO A 218 31.18 -17.10 11.16
CA PRO A 218 31.66 -18.44 11.42
C PRO A 218 30.49 -19.38 11.71
N VAL A 219 30.54 -20.56 11.12
CA VAL A 219 29.57 -21.62 11.31
C VAL A 219 30.33 -22.88 11.70
N ASP A 220 29.81 -23.57 12.69
CA ASP A 220 30.21 -24.92 13.10
C ASP A 220 28.94 -25.69 13.44
N THR A 221 28.48 -26.52 12.50
CA THR A 221 27.21 -27.26 12.64
C THR A 221 27.35 -28.68 12.13
N THR A 222 26.72 -29.59 12.85
CA THR A 222 26.64 -31.00 12.45
C THR A 222 25.17 -31.34 12.13
N ARG A 223 24.96 -32.05 11.04
CA ARG A 223 23.65 -32.52 10.61
C ARG A 223 23.67 -34.00 10.29
N THR A 224 22.59 -34.70 10.64
CA THR A 224 22.47 -36.13 10.48
C THR A 224 21.38 -36.46 9.48
N TYR A 225 21.71 -37.32 8.52
CA TYR A 225 20.84 -37.85 7.50
C TYR A 225 20.76 -39.36 7.65
N ARG A 226 19.59 -39.95 7.47
CA ARG A 226 19.34 -41.37 7.71
C ARG A 226 18.69 -42.04 6.52
N LEU A 227 19.11 -43.25 6.18
CA LEU A 227 18.50 -44.16 5.23
C LEU A 227 18.14 -45.45 5.97
N PRO A 228 16.90 -45.58 6.46
CA PRO A 228 16.48 -46.81 7.16
C PRO A 228 16.52 -48.03 6.23
N ILE A 229 16.97 -49.13 6.77
CA ILE A 229 17.01 -50.45 6.10
C ILE A 229 16.29 -51.45 7.00
N ILE A 230 15.24 -52.03 6.51
CA ILE A 230 14.40 -52.97 7.25
C ILE A 230 14.62 -54.37 6.69
N PRO A 231 15.49 -55.20 7.33
CA PRO A 231 15.71 -56.57 6.90
C PRO A 231 14.50 -57.46 7.27
N SER A 232 14.14 -58.37 6.35
CA SER A 232 13.19 -59.46 6.54
C SER A 232 13.90 -60.81 6.34
N GLN A 233 13.19 -61.95 6.33
CA GLN A 233 13.76 -63.25 6.15
C GLN A 233 14.41 -63.47 4.77
N SER A 234 13.78 -62.92 3.72
CA SER A 234 14.20 -63.16 2.33
C SER A 234 14.50 -61.88 1.55
N SER A 235 14.15 -60.72 2.11
CA SER A 235 14.29 -59.43 1.47
C SER A 235 14.75 -58.35 2.45
N TYR A 236 15.08 -57.18 1.95
CA TYR A 236 15.22 -55.95 2.75
C TYR A 236 14.55 -54.77 2.03
N ARG A 237 13.93 -53.92 2.81
CA ARG A 237 13.32 -52.69 2.34
C ARG A 237 14.25 -51.50 2.65
N VAL A 238 14.37 -50.58 1.71
CA VAL A 238 15.08 -49.32 1.90
C VAL A 238 14.03 -48.19 1.89
N GLU A 239 13.96 -47.45 2.98
CA GLU A 239 13.04 -46.32 3.12
C GLU A 239 13.74 -45.01 2.81
N ASN A 240 13.87 -44.72 1.50
CA ASN A 240 14.45 -43.46 1.02
C ASN A 240 13.37 -42.40 0.95
N THR A 241 13.40 -41.42 1.85
CA THR A 241 12.47 -40.29 1.91
C THR A 241 12.82 -39.17 0.94
N GLY A 242 13.88 -39.34 0.14
CA GLY A 242 14.37 -38.31 -0.76
C GLY A 242 15.21 -37.23 -0.08
N PRO A 243 15.44 -36.10 -0.74
CA PRO A 243 16.29 -35.02 -0.25
C PRO A 243 15.72 -34.36 1.01
N VAL A 244 16.56 -34.26 2.06
CA VAL A 244 16.25 -33.49 3.27
C VAL A 244 16.91 -32.12 3.16
N THR A 245 16.10 -31.09 3.06
CA THR A 245 16.54 -29.70 2.86
C THR A 245 16.47 -28.92 4.16
N ASN A 246 17.48 -28.11 4.40
CA ASN A 246 17.53 -27.13 5.48
C ASN A 246 17.88 -25.77 4.89
N SER A 247 17.22 -24.73 5.35
CA SER A 247 17.45 -23.35 4.92
C SER A 247 17.43 -22.39 6.11
N GLY A 248 17.94 -21.21 5.89
CA GLY A 248 17.86 -20.14 6.86
C GLY A 248 18.14 -18.79 6.20
N ASP A 249 17.46 -17.78 6.71
CA ASP A 249 17.55 -16.40 6.25
C ASP A 249 18.10 -15.53 7.37
N ARG A 250 18.88 -14.53 7.00
CA ARG A 250 19.26 -13.45 7.89
C ARG A 250 18.58 -12.18 7.44
N THR A 251 17.82 -11.62 8.33
CA THR A 251 17.18 -10.33 8.15
C THR A 251 17.83 -9.30 9.05
N VAL A 252 17.90 -8.06 8.58
CA VAL A 252 18.29 -6.91 9.39
C VAL A 252 17.18 -5.87 9.30
N GLU A 253 16.96 -5.21 10.41
CA GLU A 253 16.09 -4.04 10.44
C GLU A 253 16.83 -2.89 9.76
N ALA A 254 16.26 -2.41 8.66
CA ALA A 254 16.73 -1.23 7.96
C ALA A 254 15.72 -0.10 8.19
N GLN A 255 16.24 1.04 8.64
CA GLN A 255 15.43 2.26 8.66
C GLN A 255 15.34 2.79 7.22
N VAL A 256 14.14 2.88 6.72
CA VAL A 256 13.85 3.51 5.43
C VAL A 256 13.04 4.77 5.66
N GLU A 257 13.24 5.77 4.81
CA GLU A 257 12.40 6.96 4.85
C GLU A 257 10.94 6.57 4.60
N LYS A 258 10.07 7.08 5.44
CA LYS A 258 8.63 6.83 5.33
C LYS A 258 8.10 7.41 4.03
N ALA A 259 7.58 6.56 3.17
CA ALA A 259 6.95 6.98 1.93
C ALA A 259 5.52 7.47 2.22
N TYR A 260 5.33 8.77 2.11
CA TYR A 260 4.00 9.37 2.21
C TYR A 260 3.26 9.26 0.87
N GLY A 261 1.96 8.96 0.93
CA GLY A 261 1.13 8.88 -0.27
C GLY A 261 0.95 10.23 -0.98
N PRO A 262 0.37 10.24 -2.21
CA PRO A 262 0.26 11.44 -3.05
C PRO A 262 -0.53 12.60 -2.40
N ILE A 263 -1.42 12.33 -1.46
CA ILE A 263 -2.14 13.36 -0.69
C ILE A 263 -1.16 14.21 0.14
N TRP A 264 -0.13 13.61 0.70
CA TRP A 264 0.86 14.31 1.52
C TRP A 264 1.91 15.00 0.68
N THR A 265 2.34 14.35 -0.44
CA THR A 265 3.42 14.87 -1.28
C THR A 265 2.96 15.96 -2.26
N LEU A 266 1.75 15.85 -2.80
CA LEU A 266 1.20 16.82 -3.75
C LEU A 266 0.06 17.64 -3.14
N GLY A 267 -0.82 17.03 -2.35
CA GLY A 267 -1.98 17.69 -1.76
C GLY A 267 -1.60 18.80 -0.78
N GLY A 268 -0.57 18.59 0.04
CA GLY A 268 -0.06 19.62 0.96
C GLY A 268 0.35 20.91 0.26
N PRO A 269 1.32 20.87 -0.67
CA PRO A 269 1.75 22.05 -1.43
C PRO A 269 0.61 22.72 -2.23
N VAL A 270 -0.29 21.93 -2.84
CA VAL A 270 -1.43 22.48 -3.59
C VAL A 270 -2.40 23.21 -2.68
N LEU A 271 -2.74 22.66 -1.52
CA LEU A 271 -3.62 23.32 -0.54
C LEU A 271 -2.96 24.59 0.02
N LEU A 272 -1.68 24.53 0.33
CA LEU A 272 -0.94 25.68 0.86
C LEU A 272 -0.89 26.84 -0.16
N LEU A 273 -0.46 26.56 -1.38
CA LEU A 273 -0.33 27.57 -2.42
C LEU A 273 -1.69 28.08 -2.90
N GLY A 274 -2.66 27.19 -3.05
CA GLY A 274 -4.02 27.53 -3.47
C GLY A 274 -4.73 28.44 -2.46
N SER A 275 -4.68 28.10 -1.18
CA SER A 275 -5.30 28.93 -0.13
C SER A 275 -4.58 30.26 0.05
N PHE A 276 -3.25 30.28 -0.06
CA PHE A 276 -2.48 31.53 0.01
C PHE A 276 -2.81 32.45 -1.18
N SER A 277 -2.89 31.89 -2.38
CA SER A 277 -3.26 32.64 -3.59
C SER A 277 -4.69 33.20 -3.50
N ALA A 278 -5.65 32.40 -3.01
CA ALA A 278 -7.03 32.83 -2.81
C ALA A 278 -7.15 33.91 -1.74
N ALA A 279 -6.42 33.79 -0.63
CA ALA A 279 -6.40 34.82 0.41
C ALA A 279 -5.79 36.13 -0.11
N ALA A 280 -4.68 36.04 -0.84
CA ALA A 280 -4.07 37.21 -1.49
C ALA A 280 -5.03 37.89 -2.47
N ALA A 281 -5.77 37.09 -3.26
CA ALA A 281 -6.79 37.60 -4.17
C ALA A 281 -7.93 38.33 -3.43
N LEU A 282 -8.44 37.75 -2.34
CA LEU A 282 -9.45 38.37 -1.49
C LEU A 282 -8.98 39.72 -0.91
N VAL A 283 -7.78 39.76 -0.37
CA VAL A 283 -7.20 41.00 0.18
C VAL A 283 -7.00 42.03 -0.92
N TYR A 284 -6.46 41.63 -2.06
CA TYR A 284 -6.25 42.52 -3.21
C TYR A 284 -7.60 43.09 -3.72
N GLY A 285 -8.62 42.23 -3.90
CA GLY A 285 -9.94 42.65 -4.35
C GLY A 285 -10.61 43.66 -3.40
N ARG A 286 -10.36 43.54 -2.08
CA ARG A 286 -10.85 44.48 -1.08
C ARG A 286 -10.10 45.82 -1.14
N THR A 287 -8.77 45.79 -1.25
CA THR A 287 -7.93 47.00 -1.26
C THR A 287 -8.09 47.83 -2.53
N THR A 288 -8.40 47.18 -3.66
CA THR A 288 -8.60 47.82 -4.96
C THR A 288 -10.05 48.18 -5.27
N ASN A 289 -10.94 47.97 -4.29
CA ASN A 289 -12.42 48.22 -4.43
C ASN A 289 -13.12 47.39 -5.53
N TYR A 290 -12.47 46.35 -6.09
CA TYR A 290 -13.11 45.46 -7.06
C TYR A 290 -14.28 44.63 -6.48
N LEU A 291 -14.26 44.39 -5.16
CA LEU A 291 -15.34 43.67 -4.46
C LEU A 291 -16.45 44.58 -3.96
N THR A 292 -16.23 45.91 -3.93
CA THR A 292 -17.26 46.83 -3.43
C THR A 292 -18.39 46.95 -4.46
N LEU A 293 -19.62 46.80 -3.98
CA LEU A 293 -20.82 47.05 -4.78
C LEU A 293 -21.05 48.55 -4.81
N THR A 294 -21.38 49.08 -5.98
CA THR A 294 -21.85 50.47 -6.13
C THR A 294 -23.20 50.66 -5.45
N ASP A 295 -23.58 51.89 -5.10
CA ASP A 295 -24.88 52.17 -4.51
C ASP A 295 -26.06 51.82 -5.45
N ALA A 296 -25.82 51.86 -6.76
CA ALA A 296 -26.78 51.43 -7.76
C ALA A 296 -26.94 49.89 -7.74
N GLU A 297 -25.84 49.14 -7.69
CA GLU A 297 -25.87 47.68 -7.59
C GLU A 297 -26.51 47.19 -6.29
N ARG A 298 -26.25 47.86 -5.16
CA ARG A 298 -26.88 47.53 -3.85
C ARG A 298 -28.40 47.73 -3.91
N ARG A 299 -28.85 48.85 -4.46
CA ARG A 299 -30.28 49.15 -4.62
C ARG A 299 -30.96 48.13 -5.55
N TRP A 300 -30.31 47.78 -6.65
CA TRP A 300 -30.83 46.77 -7.59
C TRP A 300 -30.94 45.39 -6.94
N LEU A 301 -29.92 44.94 -6.23
CA LEU A 301 -29.92 43.63 -5.53
C LEU A 301 -30.94 43.58 -4.40
N ALA A 302 -31.12 44.67 -3.67
CA ALA A 302 -32.14 44.79 -2.64
C ALA A 302 -33.57 44.73 -3.28
N TYR A 303 -33.81 45.46 -4.36
CA TYR A 303 -35.04 45.39 -5.11
C TYR A 303 -35.33 43.97 -5.61
N LYS A 304 -34.34 43.29 -6.24
CA LYS A 304 -34.48 41.92 -6.75
C LYS A 304 -34.84 40.93 -5.65
N SER A 305 -34.15 41.02 -4.51
CA SER A 305 -34.45 40.19 -3.33
C SER A 305 -35.86 40.39 -2.80
N THR A 306 -36.31 41.64 -2.72
CA THR A 306 -37.67 41.98 -2.29
C THR A 306 -38.72 41.49 -3.27
N ARG A 307 -38.48 41.65 -4.59
CA ARG A 307 -39.38 41.17 -5.62
C ARG A 307 -39.54 39.65 -5.58
N GLU A 308 -38.47 38.90 -5.36
CA GLU A 308 -38.51 37.44 -5.21
C GLU A 308 -39.26 37.02 -3.93
N GLU A 309 -39.08 37.74 -2.81
CA GLU A 309 -39.77 37.48 -1.56
C GLU A 309 -41.28 37.66 -1.65
N PHE A 310 -41.74 38.67 -2.43
CA PHE A 310 -43.16 39.00 -2.59
C PHE A 310 -43.76 38.60 -3.93
N ASP A 311 -43.13 37.64 -4.64
CA ASP A 311 -43.58 37.18 -5.97
C ASP A 311 -45.05 36.71 -5.97
N GLU A 312 -45.52 36.11 -4.88
CA GLU A 312 -46.93 35.67 -4.73
C GLU A 312 -47.95 36.84 -4.74
N TRP A 313 -47.55 38.05 -4.40
CA TRP A 313 -48.36 39.25 -4.36
C TRP A 313 -48.33 40.04 -5.69
N ILE A 314 -47.36 39.72 -6.56
CA ILE A 314 -47.13 40.42 -7.81
C ILE A 314 -47.75 39.64 -8.96
N THR A 315 -48.51 40.31 -9.78
CA THR A 315 -49.12 39.78 -11.00
C THR A 315 -48.66 40.61 -12.18
N VAL A 316 -48.04 39.98 -13.19
CA VAL A 316 -47.68 40.69 -14.43
C VAL A 316 -48.92 40.94 -15.26
N GLY A 317 -49.14 42.17 -15.64
CA GLY A 317 -50.31 42.54 -16.39
C GLY A 317 -50.12 43.82 -17.19
N ARG A 318 -51.07 44.09 -18.11
CA ARG A 318 -51.12 45.37 -18.86
C ARG A 318 -52.06 46.30 -18.15
N ALA A 319 -51.53 47.42 -17.70
CA ALA A 319 -52.38 48.50 -17.19
C ALA A 319 -52.83 49.37 -18.35
N ASP A 320 -54.16 49.57 -18.52
CA ASP A 320 -54.69 50.54 -19.45
C ASP A 320 -54.42 51.95 -18.89
N PRO A 321 -54.32 52.99 -19.77
CA PRO A 321 -54.10 54.36 -19.32
C PRO A 321 -55.21 54.76 -18.36
N VAL A 322 -54.84 55.23 -17.20
CA VAL A 322 -55.75 55.66 -16.14
C VAL A 322 -56.32 57.04 -16.55
N ASP A 323 -57.62 57.26 -16.36
CA ASP A 323 -58.26 58.54 -16.58
C ASP A 323 -57.53 59.66 -15.80
N ASP A 324 -57.47 60.87 -16.38
CA ASP A 324 -56.78 62.05 -15.82
C ASP A 324 -57.28 62.48 -14.43
N ASP A 325 -58.37 61.93 -13.93
CA ASP A 325 -58.98 62.24 -12.63
C ASP A 325 -58.50 61.35 -11.44
N VAL A 326 -57.61 60.36 -11.67
CA VAL A 326 -57.09 59.45 -10.60
C VAL A 326 -55.88 60.03 -9.92
N TRP A 327 -55.91 60.18 -8.59
CA TRP A 327 -54.81 60.66 -7.80
C TRP A 327 -53.68 59.61 -7.75
N THR A 328 -52.51 59.93 -8.37
CA THR A 328 -51.35 59.06 -8.36
C THR A 328 -50.45 59.42 -7.20
N THR A 329 -50.05 58.41 -6.35
CA THR A 329 -49.11 58.53 -5.26
C THR A 329 -47.91 57.65 -5.54
N THR A 330 -46.71 58.25 -5.64
CA THR A 330 -45.43 57.49 -5.77
C THR A 330 -45.02 56.97 -4.40
N VAL A 331 -44.64 55.68 -4.34
CA VAL A 331 -44.12 54.98 -3.14
C VAL A 331 -42.63 54.79 -3.29
N ASP A 332 -41.85 55.05 -2.23
CA ASP A 332 -40.37 55.03 -2.27
C ASP A 332 -39.76 53.64 -2.30
N SER A 333 -40.52 52.58 -1.97
CA SER A 333 -40.03 51.20 -1.93
C SER A 333 -41.10 50.19 -2.32
N LEU A 334 -40.66 49.06 -2.90
CA LEU A 334 -41.55 47.93 -3.20
C LEU A 334 -42.20 47.36 -1.94
N VAL A 335 -41.47 47.30 -0.82
CA VAL A 335 -42.06 46.89 0.48
C VAL A 335 -43.21 47.78 0.87
N GLY A 336 -43.06 49.11 0.76
CA GLY A 336 -44.15 50.06 1.04
C GLY A 336 -45.35 49.90 0.10
N LEU A 337 -45.13 49.48 -1.15
CA LEU A 337 -46.22 49.16 -2.05
C LEU A 337 -46.92 47.84 -1.67
N VAL A 338 -46.15 46.85 -1.20
CA VAL A 338 -46.68 45.59 -0.67
C VAL A 338 -47.56 45.84 0.56
N ASP A 339 -47.10 46.70 1.47
CA ASP A 339 -47.89 47.07 2.65
C ASP A 339 -49.24 47.69 2.26
N VAL A 340 -49.22 48.60 1.24
CA VAL A 340 -50.54 49.19 0.69
C VAL A 340 -51.39 48.08 0.08
N ALA A 341 -50.81 47.14 -0.66
CA ALA A 341 -51.58 46.05 -1.30
C ALA A 341 -52.19 45.12 -0.21
N ILE A 342 -51.48 44.82 0.85
CA ILE A 342 -51.97 44.02 1.98
C ILE A 342 -53.10 44.76 2.72
N ASP A 343 -52.87 46.03 3.02
CA ASP A 343 -53.88 46.85 3.74
C ASP A 343 -55.20 47.08 2.98
N THR A 344 -55.12 47.03 1.64
CA THR A 344 -56.26 47.23 0.76
C THR A 344 -56.86 45.95 0.20
N ASP A 345 -56.26 44.78 0.50
CA ASP A 345 -56.65 43.48 -0.04
C ASP A 345 -56.63 43.44 -1.60
N GLU A 346 -55.68 44.21 -2.18
CA GLU A 346 -55.46 44.31 -3.62
C GLU A 346 -54.17 43.65 -4.05
N ARG A 347 -54.02 43.35 -5.34
CA ARG A 347 -52.78 42.78 -5.89
C ARG A 347 -51.93 43.86 -6.53
N ILE A 348 -50.59 43.61 -6.44
CA ILE A 348 -49.64 44.44 -7.15
C ILE A 348 -49.58 43.99 -8.61
N ILE A 349 -49.75 44.96 -9.54
CA ILE A 349 -49.59 44.69 -10.96
C ILE A 349 -48.28 45.26 -11.45
N GLU A 350 -47.43 44.37 -11.94
CA GLU A 350 -46.19 44.74 -12.66
C GLU A 350 -46.58 45.04 -14.12
N SER A 351 -46.33 46.27 -14.55
CA SER A 351 -46.64 46.69 -15.91
C SER A 351 -45.69 46.10 -16.93
N ASP A 352 -46.22 45.43 -17.95
CA ASP A 352 -45.46 44.85 -19.06
C ASP A 352 -44.77 45.91 -19.95
N THR A 353 -45.20 47.18 -19.88
CA THR A 353 -44.73 48.25 -20.75
C THR A 353 -43.71 49.14 -20.12
N ASP A 354 -43.84 49.50 -18.83
CA ASP A 354 -43.00 50.47 -18.15
C ASP A 354 -42.17 49.84 -17.00
N SER A 355 -42.40 48.53 -16.74
CA SER A 355 -41.81 47.77 -15.61
C SER A 355 -42.09 48.37 -14.23
N ASP A 356 -43.08 49.23 -14.12
CA ASP A 356 -43.54 49.85 -12.87
C ASP A 356 -44.49 48.91 -12.13
N PHE A 357 -44.46 49.02 -10.81
CA PHE A 357 -45.41 48.31 -9.95
C PHE A 357 -46.52 49.24 -9.50
N ILE A 358 -47.75 48.80 -9.67
CA ILE A 358 -48.93 49.60 -9.33
C ILE A 358 -49.92 48.83 -8.47
N VAL A 359 -50.55 49.53 -7.53
CA VAL A 359 -51.70 49.06 -6.77
C VAL A 359 -52.85 50.06 -7.03
N TYR A 360 -53.97 49.54 -7.45
CA TYR A 360 -55.13 50.37 -7.72
C TYR A 360 -56.16 50.21 -6.61
N THR A 361 -56.53 51.31 -5.97
CA THR A 361 -57.52 51.35 -4.87
C THR A 361 -58.66 52.32 -5.21
N GLY A 362 -59.56 51.88 -6.07
CA GLY A 362 -60.74 52.60 -6.45
C GLY A 362 -60.57 54.03 -6.97
N ASP A 363 -60.07 54.94 -6.13
CA ASP A 363 -59.91 56.38 -6.44
C ASP A 363 -58.44 56.83 -6.44
N ARG A 364 -57.51 55.92 -6.10
CA ARG A 364 -56.04 56.19 -5.96
C ARG A 364 -55.23 55.15 -6.67
N LEU A 365 -54.15 55.58 -7.29
CA LEU A 365 -53.07 54.74 -7.84
C LEU A 365 -51.84 54.92 -7.02
N PHE A 366 -51.31 53.83 -6.48
CA PHE A 366 -49.96 53.79 -5.87
C PHE A 366 -48.97 53.18 -6.85
N ARG A 367 -47.88 53.88 -7.10
CA ARG A 367 -46.88 53.52 -8.10
C ARG A 367 -45.51 53.44 -7.46
N TYR A 368 -44.79 52.39 -7.75
CA TYR A 368 -43.36 52.24 -7.44
C TYR A 368 -42.57 52.00 -8.73
N GLU A 369 -41.55 52.81 -8.93
CA GLU A 369 -40.60 52.69 -10.05
C GLU A 369 -39.33 51.97 -9.58
N PRO A 370 -39.02 50.75 -10.15
CA PRO A 370 -37.85 50.02 -9.73
C PRO A 370 -36.56 50.76 -10.14
N PRO A 371 -35.45 50.57 -9.37
CA PRO A 371 -34.19 51.15 -9.78
C PRO A 371 -33.73 50.55 -11.11
N PRO A 372 -33.13 51.36 -12.00
CA PRO A 372 -32.64 50.85 -13.28
C PRO A 372 -31.58 49.78 -13.10
N GLU A 373 -31.58 48.79 -13.99
CA GLU A 373 -30.51 47.76 -13.97
C GLU A 373 -29.17 48.44 -14.25
N PRO A 374 -28.19 48.29 -13.32
CA PRO A 374 -26.87 48.90 -13.53
C PRO A 374 -26.17 48.24 -14.71
N GLU A 375 -25.53 49.01 -15.57
CA GLU A 375 -24.75 48.50 -16.71
C GLU A 375 -23.64 47.55 -16.27
N THR A 376 -23.48 46.44 -16.98
CA THR A 376 -22.43 45.46 -16.73
C THR A 376 -21.13 46.02 -17.33
N GLY A 377 -20.25 46.60 -16.49
CA GLY A 377 -18.91 46.94 -16.96
C GLY A 377 -18.47 48.41 -17.01
N SER A 378 -19.08 49.30 -16.24
CA SER A 378 -18.43 50.63 -16.06
C SER A 378 -17.30 50.55 -15.08
N THR A 379 -16.09 50.24 -15.56
CA THR A 379 -14.86 50.64 -14.92
C THR A 379 -14.94 52.16 -14.72
N VAL A 380 -14.85 52.60 -13.47
CA VAL A 380 -14.70 54.03 -13.13
C VAL A 380 -13.46 54.55 -13.85
N GLY A 381 -13.66 55.09 -15.05
CA GLY A 381 -12.66 55.87 -15.73
C GLY A 381 -12.52 57.22 -14.99
N ASN A 382 -11.32 57.46 -14.52
CA ASN A 382 -10.85 58.68 -13.93
C ASN A 382 -11.10 59.85 -14.91
N SER A 383 -12.23 60.57 -14.73
CA SER A 383 -12.48 61.82 -15.43
C SER A 383 -12.29 62.98 -14.45
N ASP A 384 -11.02 63.31 -14.13
CA ASP A 384 -10.66 64.58 -13.59
C ASP A 384 -9.20 64.91 -13.96
N ALA A 385 -8.99 65.34 -15.19
CA ALA A 385 -7.79 66.13 -15.58
C ALA A 385 -8.00 66.73 -16.98
N GLU A 386 -8.89 67.69 -17.10
CA GLU A 386 -8.79 68.72 -18.14
C GLU A 386 -9.55 69.96 -17.66
N THR A 387 -8.82 70.92 -17.14
CA THR A 387 -8.95 72.36 -17.44
C THR A 387 -7.99 73.16 -16.55
N SER A 388 -6.94 73.66 -17.12
CA SER A 388 -6.56 75.11 -17.17
C SER A 388 -5.11 75.29 -17.55
N ASP A 389 -5.01 76.01 -18.66
CA ASP A 389 -3.91 76.86 -19.14
C ASP A 389 -2.52 76.23 -19.36
#